data_da9942587900a87ae850c8f3bc128f66
#
_entry.id   da9942587900a87ae850c8f3bc128f66
#
_cell.length_a   1.000
_cell.length_b   1.000
_cell.length_c   1.000
_cell.angle_alpha   90.00
_cell.angle_beta   90.00
_cell.angle_gamma   90.00
#
_symmetry.space_group_name_H-M   'P 1'
#
loop_
_entity.id
_entity.type
_entity.pdbx_description
1 polymer ?
#
loop_
_entity_poly.entity_id
_entity_poly.type
_entity_poly.pdbx_seq_one_letter_code
_entity_poly.pdbx_strand_id
1 'polypeptide(L)'
;MQYLDNILFAILLILGIGYFALNCKKLIRNIKLGKDINRSDRKRERWNNMAMIALGQSKMVKRPVAGFLHIIVYVGFVIINIEVLEIIIDGLFGTHRVFSFLGTIYNFLIGSFEILAFLVLVAVIIFFIRRNIIKLKRFVHSDLKGWPKSDGNIILYFEVVLMSLFLLMNAADFHLQNVVGGFMEYHPAGSFPISQYISTFFDGVPNATVYVIERAAWWFHITGILIFLNYLYFSKHLHILLAFPNTYFANLNPL
;
A
#
# COMPACT_ATOMS: atom_id res chain seq x y z
N MET A 1 3.53 -27.19 17.23
CA MET A 1 3.30 -25.74 17.13
C MET A 1 3.97 -25.09 15.90
N GLN A 2 4.77 -25.85 15.16
CA GLN A 2 5.62 -25.37 14.05
C GLN A 2 4.85 -24.69 12.88
N TYR A 3 3.56 -24.94 12.71
CA TYR A 3 2.74 -24.38 11.62
C TYR A 3 1.60 -23.49 12.10
N LEU A 4 1.55 -23.13 13.40
CA LEU A 4 0.43 -22.35 13.94
C LEU A 4 0.33 -20.98 13.30
N ASP A 5 1.46 -20.30 13.16
CA ASP A 5 1.52 -18.95 12.56
C ASP A 5 1.09 -18.96 11.10
N ASN A 6 1.50 -19.98 10.33
CA ASN A 6 1.10 -20.14 8.92
C ASN A 6 -0.40 -20.41 8.80
N ILE A 7 -0.98 -21.22 9.69
CA ILE A 7 -2.42 -21.49 9.70
C ILE A 7 -3.20 -20.21 10.06
N LEU A 8 -2.76 -19.49 11.09
CA LEU A 8 -3.38 -18.21 11.48
C LEU A 8 -3.30 -17.20 10.35
N PHE A 9 -2.15 -17.12 9.68
CA PHE A 9 -1.96 -16.25 8.53
C PHE A 9 -2.87 -16.62 7.35
N ALA A 10 -2.97 -17.91 7.01
CA ALA A 10 -3.86 -18.39 5.96
C ALA A 10 -5.33 -18.05 6.27
N ILE A 11 -5.77 -18.21 7.52
CA ILE A 11 -7.12 -17.85 7.96
C ILE A 11 -7.32 -16.33 7.77
N LEU A 12 -6.36 -15.51 8.20
CA LEU A 12 -6.41 -14.05 8.06
C LEU A 12 -6.55 -13.63 6.58
N LEU A 13 -5.76 -14.25 5.69
CA LEU A 13 -5.86 -13.99 4.25
C LEU A 13 -7.21 -14.39 3.67
N ILE A 14 -7.70 -15.59 4.00
CA ILE A 14 -9.00 -16.08 3.51
C ILE A 14 -10.12 -15.15 3.95
N LEU A 15 -10.13 -14.73 5.21
CA LEU A 15 -11.13 -13.83 5.75
C LEU A 15 -11.04 -12.44 5.09
N GLY A 16 -9.84 -11.86 5.00
CA GLY A 16 -9.63 -10.52 4.45
C GLY A 16 -9.96 -10.45 2.96
N ILE A 17 -9.40 -11.35 2.16
CA ILE A 17 -9.63 -11.40 0.71
C ILE A 17 -11.07 -11.87 0.41
N GLY A 18 -11.59 -12.85 1.15
CA GLY A 18 -12.96 -13.36 0.98
C GLY A 18 -14.00 -12.28 1.22
N TYR A 19 -13.88 -11.51 2.30
CA TYR A 19 -14.81 -10.41 2.59
C TYR A 19 -14.73 -9.31 1.52
N PHE A 20 -13.52 -8.95 1.07
CA PHE A 20 -13.34 -8.01 -0.04
C PHE A 20 -14.01 -8.50 -1.33
N ALA A 21 -13.81 -9.78 -1.69
CA ALA A 21 -14.42 -10.38 -2.88
C ALA A 21 -15.96 -10.37 -2.82
N LEU A 22 -16.55 -10.63 -1.65
CA LEU A 22 -17.99 -10.55 -1.45
C LEU A 22 -18.54 -9.13 -1.67
N ASN A 23 -17.82 -8.11 -1.19
CA ASN A 23 -18.19 -6.72 -1.40
C ASN A 23 -18.01 -6.29 -2.88
N CYS A 24 -16.96 -6.74 -3.54
CA CYS A 24 -16.77 -6.54 -4.99
C CYS A 24 -17.93 -7.17 -5.82
N LYS A 25 -18.38 -8.38 -5.45
CA LYS A 25 -19.56 -8.99 -6.08
C LYS A 25 -20.81 -8.12 -5.95
N LYS A 26 -21.05 -7.53 -4.77
CA LYS A 26 -22.17 -6.60 -4.56
C LYS A 26 -22.03 -5.37 -5.46
N LEU A 27 -20.83 -4.79 -5.55
CA LEU A 27 -20.56 -3.64 -6.40
C LEU A 27 -20.84 -3.95 -7.87
N ILE A 28 -20.30 -5.07 -8.39
CA ILE A 28 -20.52 -5.51 -9.77
C ILE A 28 -22.00 -5.75 -10.03
N ARG A 29 -22.72 -6.40 -9.11
CA ARG A 29 -24.17 -6.59 -9.20
C ARG A 29 -24.89 -5.24 -9.32
N ASN A 30 -24.54 -4.27 -8.48
CA ASN A 30 -25.19 -2.96 -8.48
C ASN A 30 -24.91 -2.18 -9.79
N ILE A 31 -23.70 -2.27 -10.33
CA ILE A 31 -23.36 -1.68 -11.64
C ILE A 31 -24.22 -2.30 -12.74
N LYS A 32 -24.44 -3.63 -12.70
CA LYS A 32 -25.26 -4.35 -13.69
C LYS A 32 -26.77 -4.08 -13.58
N LEU A 33 -27.26 -3.40 -12.54
CA LEU A 33 -28.66 -2.94 -12.46
C LEU A 33 -28.92 -1.72 -13.35
N GLY A 34 -27.89 -1.04 -13.83
CA GLY A 34 -28.02 0.07 -14.75
C GLY A 34 -28.50 -0.35 -16.13
N LYS A 35 -28.91 0.65 -16.95
CA LYS A 35 -29.28 0.40 -18.35
C LYS A 35 -28.09 -0.21 -19.10
N ASP A 36 -28.38 -1.28 -19.85
CA ASP A 36 -27.36 -1.92 -20.67
C ASP A 36 -26.95 -0.99 -21.83
N ILE A 37 -25.67 -0.67 -21.91
CA ILE A 37 -25.10 0.19 -22.93
C ILE A 37 -23.89 -0.52 -23.52
N ASN A 38 -23.95 -0.79 -24.82
CA ASN A 38 -22.80 -1.35 -25.52
C ASN A 38 -21.71 -0.27 -25.69
N ARG A 39 -20.56 -0.50 -25.06
CA ARG A 39 -19.34 0.33 -25.17
C ARG A 39 -18.13 -0.50 -25.60
N SER A 40 -18.34 -1.41 -26.56
CA SER A 40 -17.30 -2.24 -27.15
C SER A 40 -16.66 -1.63 -28.40
N ASP A 41 -17.18 -0.47 -28.86
CA ASP A 41 -16.64 0.31 -29.97
C ASP A 41 -15.30 0.99 -29.64
N ARG A 42 -14.60 1.47 -30.66
CA ARG A 42 -13.38 2.29 -30.54
C ARG A 42 -12.37 1.77 -29.48
N LYS A 43 -12.09 0.49 -29.45
CA LYS A 43 -11.25 -0.19 -28.41
C LYS A 43 -9.90 0.50 -28.23
N ARG A 44 -9.24 0.90 -29.30
CA ARG A 44 -7.93 1.59 -29.25
C ARG A 44 -8.01 2.92 -28.48
N GLU A 45 -9.03 3.72 -28.72
CA GLU A 45 -9.24 4.99 -28.00
C GLU A 45 -9.56 4.74 -26.53
N ARG A 46 -10.35 3.71 -26.21
CA ARG A 46 -10.68 3.32 -24.82
C ARG A 46 -9.44 2.91 -24.04
N TRP A 47 -8.61 2.07 -24.63
CA TRP A 47 -7.33 1.68 -24.04
C TRP A 47 -6.40 2.88 -23.86
N ASN A 48 -6.29 3.76 -24.87
CA ASN A 48 -5.48 4.98 -24.78
C ASN A 48 -5.99 5.92 -23.69
N ASN A 49 -7.31 6.14 -23.61
CA ASN A 49 -7.94 6.95 -22.57
C ASN A 49 -7.66 6.39 -21.17
N MET A 50 -7.82 5.09 -20.97
CA MET A 50 -7.50 4.42 -19.72
C MET A 50 -6.00 4.55 -19.38
N ALA A 51 -5.12 4.27 -20.34
CA ALA A 51 -3.67 4.38 -20.14
C ALA A 51 -3.25 5.80 -19.78
N MET A 52 -3.75 6.81 -20.47
CA MET A 52 -3.37 8.20 -20.23
C MET A 52 -3.95 8.76 -18.91
N ILE A 53 -5.17 8.39 -18.55
CA ILE A 53 -5.84 8.97 -17.38
C ILE A 53 -5.60 8.13 -16.13
N ALA A 54 -5.83 6.81 -16.17
CA ALA A 54 -5.70 5.97 -14.99
C ALA A 54 -4.22 5.61 -14.68
N LEU A 55 -3.43 5.20 -15.68
CA LEU A 55 -2.02 4.89 -15.47
C LEU A 55 -1.14 6.14 -15.54
N GLY A 56 -1.28 6.97 -16.56
CA GLY A 56 -0.45 8.15 -16.79
C GLY A 56 -0.79 9.36 -15.93
N GLN A 57 -1.86 9.29 -15.11
CA GLN A 57 -2.27 10.35 -14.16
C GLN A 57 -2.36 11.76 -14.80
N SER A 58 -2.64 11.85 -16.10
CA SER A 58 -2.56 13.09 -16.90
C SER A 58 -3.42 14.24 -16.38
N LYS A 59 -4.53 13.94 -15.68
CA LYS A 59 -5.38 14.95 -15.05
C LYS A 59 -4.82 15.48 -13.73
N MET A 60 -3.97 14.72 -13.05
CA MET A 60 -3.43 15.09 -11.73
C MET A 60 -2.28 16.10 -11.83
N VAL A 61 -1.45 16.00 -12.86
CA VAL A 61 -0.27 16.89 -13.07
C VAL A 61 -0.63 18.35 -13.31
N LYS A 62 -1.88 18.68 -13.61
CA LYS A 62 -2.35 20.06 -13.74
C LYS A 62 -2.17 20.92 -12.48
N ARG A 63 -1.99 20.29 -11.32
CA ARG A 63 -1.73 20.94 -10.02
C ARG A 63 -0.37 20.49 -9.51
N PRO A 64 0.73 21.24 -9.74
CA PRO A 64 2.09 20.71 -9.62
C PRO A 64 2.39 20.11 -8.23
N VAL A 65 2.12 20.82 -7.14
CA VAL A 65 2.43 20.30 -5.79
C VAL A 65 1.57 19.08 -5.45
N ALA A 66 0.24 19.18 -5.64
CA ALA A 66 -0.64 18.06 -5.30
C ALA A 66 -0.46 16.88 -6.27
N GLY A 67 -0.19 17.16 -7.55
CA GLY A 67 0.07 16.15 -8.56
C GLY A 67 1.35 15.39 -8.29
N PHE A 68 2.44 16.10 -7.98
CA PHE A 68 3.73 15.48 -7.67
C PHE A 68 3.63 14.56 -6.45
N LEU A 69 3.06 15.05 -5.34
CA LEU A 69 2.85 14.23 -4.14
C LEU A 69 1.96 13.02 -4.42
N HIS A 70 0.91 13.19 -5.23
CA HIS A 70 0.03 12.08 -5.60
C HIS A 70 0.74 11.05 -6.50
N ILE A 71 1.62 11.48 -7.39
CA ILE A 71 2.42 10.56 -8.21
C ILE A 71 3.35 9.72 -7.32
N ILE A 72 3.99 10.33 -6.32
CA ILE A 72 4.82 9.59 -5.36
C ILE A 72 3.99 8.50 -4.67
N VAL A 73 2.81 8.85 -4.13
CA VAL A 73 1.92 7.89 -3.47
C VAL A 73 1.45 6.81 -4.44
N TYR A 74 1.09 7.19 -5.68
CA TYR A 74 0.63 6.24 -6.69
C TYR A 74 1.73 5.25 -7.10
N VAL A 75 2.92 5.75 -7.42
CA VAL A 75 4.08 4.92 -7.81
C VAL A 75 4.52 4.05 -6.63
N GLY A 76 4.59 4.63 -5.44
CA GLY A 76 4.90 3.90 -4.22
C GLY A 76 3.90 2.77 -3.98
N PHE A 77 2.59 3.06 -4.05
CA PHE A 77 1.55 2.05 -3.91
C PHE A 77 1.72 0.89 -4.90
N VAL A 78 1.96 1.16 -6.18
CA VAL A 78 2.10 0.10 -7.20
C VAL A 78 3.36 -0.74 -6.97
N ILE A 79 4.49 -0.11 -6.67
CA ILE A 79 5.79 -0.80 -6.57
C ILE A 79 5.94 -1.53 -5.24
N ILE A 80 5.58 -0.89 -4.11
CA ILE A 80 5.70 -1.51 -2.78
C ILE A 80 4.77 -2.73 -2.65
N ASN A 81 3.62 -2.76 -3.35
CA ASN A 81 2.76 -3.94 -3.35
C ASN A 81 3.41 -5.22 -3.91
N ILE A 82 4.54 -5.11 -4.61
CA ILE A 82 5.34 -6.29 -5.00
C ILE A 82 5.89 -7.00 -3.76
N GLU A 83 6.30 -6.25 -2.73
CA GLU A 83 6.77 -6.83 -1.46
C GLU A 83 5.65 -7.51 -0.66
N VAL A 84 4.42 -7.03 -0.80
CA VAL A 84 3.25 -7.72 -0.19
C VAL A 84 3.12 -9.14 -0.72
N LEU A 85 3.50 -9.41 -1.98
CA LEU A 85 3.54 -10.77 -2.51
C LEU A 85 4.57 -11.63 -1.77
N GLU A 86 5.76 -11.10 -1.48
CA GLU A 86 6.77 -11.78 -0.66
C GLU A 86 6.23 -12.08 0.75
N ILE A 87 5.64 -11.09 1.43
CA ILE A 87 5.02 -11.25 2.74
C ILE A 87 3.94 -12.35 2.73
N ILE A 88 3.14 -12.44 1.67
CA ILE A 88 2.11 -13.49 1.55
C ILE A 88 2.75 -14.87 1.43
N ILE A 89 3.79 -15.01 0.64
CA ILE A 89 4.50 -16.29 0.45
C ILE A 89 5.19 -16.69 1.75
N ASP A 90 5.92 -15.77 2.37
CA ASP A 90 6.63 -16.02 3.62
C ASP A 90 5.66 -16.40 4.75
N GLY A 91 4.53 -15.70 4.87
CA GLY A 91 3.52 -16.02 5.86
C GLY A 91 2.83 -17.37 5.65
N LEU A 92 2.61 -17.80 4.41
CA LEU A 92 1.99 -19.08 4.11
C LEU A 92 2.95 -20.26 4.30
N PHE A 93 4.21 -20.11 3.91
CA PHE A 93 5.19 -21.20 3.91
C PHE A 93 6.17 -21.15 5.09
N GLY A 94 6.15 -20.09 5.90
CA GLY A 94 7.07 -19.93 7.03
C GLY A 94 8.51 -19.65 6.56
N THR A 95 8.66 -19.04 5.40
CA THR A 95 9.96 -18.60 4.87
C THR A 95 10.27 -17.18 5.37
N HIS A 96 11.51 -16.74 5.20
CA HIS A 96 11.94 -15.39 5.47
C HIS A 96 12.67 -14.85 4.24
N ARG A 97 12.14 -13.79 3.65
CA ARG A 97 12.65 -13.15 2.43
C ARG A 97 12.87 -14.15 1.30
N VAL A 98 11.78 -14.80 0.90
CA VAL A 98 11.78 -15.89 -0.08
C VAL A 98 12.43 -15.51 -1.42
N PHE A 99 12.36 -14.23 -1.82
CA PHE A 99 12.97 -13.75 -3.07
C PHE A 99 14.45 -13.34 -2.95
N SER A 100 15.08 -13.53 -1.78
CA SER A 100 16.50 -13.20 -1.55
C SER A 100 17.46 -13.90 -2.52
N PHE A 101 17.05 -15.05 -3.08
CA PHE A 101 17.82 -15.77 -4.10
C PHE A 101 18.10 -14.96 -5.38
N LEU A 102 17.35 -13.88 -5.62
CA LEU A 102 17.57 -12.95 -6.73
C LEU A 102 18.83 -12.07 -6.55
N GLY A 103 19.47 -12.12 -5.37
CA GLY A 103 20.76 -11.45 -5.11
C GLY A 103 20.69 -9.93 -5.33
N THR A 104 21.52 -9.41 -6.23
CA THR A 104 21.63 -7.95 -6.48
C THR A 104 20.31 -7.31 -6.93
N ILE A 105 19.48 -8.06 -7.69
CA ILE A 105 18.15 -7.57 -8.13
C ILE A 105 17.25 -7.41 -6.90
N TYR A 106 17.29 -8.36 -5.97
CA TYR A 106 16.56 -8.28 -4.72
C TYR A 106 16.97 -7.06 -3.88
N ASN A 107 18.28 -6.84 -3.73
CA ASN A 107 18.80 -5.68 -3.01
C ASN A 107 18.32 -4.35 -3.62
N PHE A 108 18.30 -4.26 -4.95
CA PHE A 108 17.78 -3.09 -5.64
C PHE A 108 16.27 -2.91 -5.40
N LEU A 109 15.49 -4.00 -5.42
CA LEU A 109 14.04 -3.95 -5.18
C LEU A 109 13.74 -3.46 -3.76
N ILE A 110 14.34 -4.10 -2.74
CA ILE A 110 14.12 -3.72 -1.32
C ILE A 110 14.55 -2.28 -1.07
N GLY A 111 15.72 -1.86 -1.59
CA GLY A 111 16.17 -0.47 -1.47
C GLY A 111 15.22 0.52 -2.14
N SER A 112 14.64 0.15 -3.28
CA SER A 112 13.62 0.97 -3.97
C SER A 112 12.33 1.07 -3.15
N PHE A 113 11.87 -0.03 -2.56
CA PHE A 113 10.67 -0.06 -1.72
C PHE A 113 10.84 0.83 -0.49
N GLU A 114 12.00 0.79 0.17
CA GLU A 114 12.29 1.65 1.32
C GLU A 114 12.29 3.14 0.99
N ILE A 115 12.98 3.52 -0.09
CA ILE A 115 12.99 4.92 -0.54
C ILE A 115 11.57 5.38 -0.87
N LEU A 116 10.80 4.55 -1.58
CA LEU A 116 9.42 4.88 -1.92
C LEU A 116 8.53 4.94 -0.67
N ALA A 117 8.68 4.01 0.28
CA ALA A 117 7.90 4.03 1.52
C ALA A 117 8.16 5.31 2.34
N PHE A 118 9.42 5.73 2.44
CA PHE A 118 9.78 7.00 3.08
C PHE A 118 9.19 8.21 2.34
N LEU A 119 9.29 8.24 1.02
CA LEU A 119 8.72 9.33 0.21
C LEU A 119 7.19 9.38 0.32
N VAL A 120 6.52 8.21 0.34
CA VAL A 120 5.07 8.12 0.56
C VAL A 120 4.72 8.64 1.95
N LEU A 121 5.44 8.24 2.99
CA LEU A 121 5.23 8.73 4.36
C LEU A 121 5.32 10.25 4.42
N VAL A 122 6.36 10.84 3.84
CA VAL A 122 6.53 12.31 3.75
C VAL A 122 5.38 12.95 2.98
N ALA A 123 5.01 12.41 1.82
CA ALA A 123 3.93 12.94 0.99
C ALA A 123 2.58 12.93 1.73
N VAL A 124 2.29 11.84 2.46
CA VAL A 124 1.05 11.69 3.23
C VAL A 124 1.01 12.66 4.42
N ILE A 125 2.12 12.85 5.12
CA ILE A 125 2.25 13.86 6.18
C ILE A 125 2.00 15.26 5.61
N ILE A 126 2.58 15.58 4.45
CA ILE A 126 2.33 16.87 3.77
C ILE A 126 0.84 17.01 3.40
N PHE A 127 0.20 15.96 2.88
CA PHE A 127 -1.25 15.98 2.61
C PHE A 127 -2.06 16.22 3.89
N PHE A 128 -1.69 15.57 4.99
CA PHE A 128 -2.33 15.77 6.28
C PHE A 128 -2.21 17.22 6.77
N ILE A 129 -1.00 17.80 6.73
CA ILE A 129 -0.73 19.19 7.09
C ILE A 129 -1.54 20.14 6.21
N ARG A 130 -1.52 19.98 4.91
CA ARG A 130 -2.26 20.81 3.95
C ARG A 130 -3.77 20.79 4.19
N ARG A 131 -4.29 19.63 4.62
CA ARG A 131 -5.72 19.40 4.82
C ARG A 131 -6.20 19.90 6.19
N ASN A 132 -5.48 19.59 7.27
CA ASN A 132 -5.95 19.76 8.64
C ASN A 132 -5.34 20.98 9.35
N ILE A 133 -4.10 21.36 9.02
CA ILE A 133 -3.38 22.47 9.65
C ILE A 133 -3.54 23.73 8.80
N ILE A 134 -3.12 23.70 7.54
CA ILE A 134 -3.20 24.86 6.62
C ILE A 134 -4.64 25.11 6.18
N LYS A 135 -5.49 24.09 6.15
CA LYS A 135 -6.91 24.15 5.80
C LYS A 135 -7.16 24.87 4.47
N LEU A 136 -6.49 24.43 3.42
CA LEU A 136 -6.66 25.02 2.08
C LEU A 136 -8.15 25.14 1.74
N LYS A 137 -8.58 26.25 1.16
CA LYS A 137 -9.99 26.62 0.87
C LYS A 137 -10.79 25.46 0.26
N ARG A 138 -10.18 24.68 -0.66
CA ARG A 138 -10.83 23.53 -1.32
C ARG A 138 -11.20 22.38 -0.37
N PHE A 139 -10.60 22.30 0.84
CA PHE A 139 -10.89 21.24 1.83
C PHE A 139 -11.86 21.71 2.92
N VAL A 140 -12.26 23.00 2.91
CA VAL A 140 -13.14 23.60 3.90
C VAL A 140 -14.55 23.81 3.36
N HIS A 141 -14.83 23.39 2.13
CA HIS A 141 -16.14 23.50 1.50
C HIS A 141 -17.22 22.72 2.30
N SER A 142 -18.47 23.22 2.26
CA SER A 142 -19.61 22.62 2.96
C SER A 142 -19.80 21.13 2.66
N ASP A 143 -19.64 20.74 1.41
CA ASP A 143 -19.82 19.37 0.92
C ASP A 143 -18.77 18.37 1.41
N LEU A 144 -17.67 18.89 2.00
CA LEU A 144 -16.60 18.09 2.57
C LEU A 144 -16.69 17.99 4.10
N LYS A 145 -17.77 18.49 4.71
CA LYS A 145 -18.00 18.33 6.15
C LYS A 145 -18.51 16.92 6.47
N GLY A 146 -18.29 16.48 7.71
CA GLY A 146 -18.71 15.15 8.17
C GLY A 146 -17.92 14.01 7.58
N TRP A 147 -18.59 12.95 7.13
CA TRP A 147 -17.97 11.72 6.65
C TRP A 147 -16.92 11.91 5.55
N PRO A 148 -17.11 12.72 4.49
CA PRO A 148 -16.09 12.91 3.47
C PRO A 148 -14.77 13.47 3.99
N LYS A 149 -14.83 14.26 5.07
CA LYS A 149 -13.62 14.77 5.75
C LYS A 149 -12.96 13.66 6.57
N SER A 150 -13.74 12.94 7.35
CA SER A 150 -13.27 11.84 8.20
C SER A 150 -12.67 10.73 7.37
N ASP A 151 -13.33 10.28 6.31
CA ASP A 151 -12.84 9.28 5.37
C ASP A 151 -11.46 9.65 4.82
N GLY A 152 -11.29 10.91 4.35
CA GLY A 152 -9.98 11.34 3.87
C GLY A 152 -8.89 11.38 4.94
N ASN A 153 -9.22 11.62 6.19
CA ASN A 153 -8.25 11.59 7.28
C ASN A 153 -7.93 10.14 7.69
N ILE A 154 -8.92 9.26 7.70
CA ILE A 154 -8.73 7.82 7.98
C ILE A 154 -7.74 7.21 6.98
N ILE A 155 -7.89 7.53 5.68
CA ILE A 155 -6.95 7.08 4.65
C ILE A 155 -5.52 7.54 4.98
N LEU A 156 -5.34 8.83 5.30
CA LEU A 156 -4.02 9.38 5.64
C LEU A 156 -3.43 8.72 6.91
N TYR A 157 -4.25 8.42 7.91
CA TYR A 157 -3.80 7.70 9.10
C TYR A 157 -3.36 6.27 8.79
N PHE A 158 -4.12 5.55 7.97
CA PHE A 158 -3.73 4.21 7.53
C PHE A 158 -2.37 4.24 6.82
N GLU A 159 -2.18 5.14 5.87
CA GLU A 159 -0.92 5.25 5.12
C GLU A 159 0.27 5.58 6.04
N VAL A 160 0.10 6.53 6.99
CA VAL A 160 1.16 6.85 7.96
C VAL A 160 1.51 5.63 8.80
N VAL A 161 0.51 4.93 9.32
CA VAL A 161 0.73 3.74 10.17
C VAL A 161 1.39 2.61 9.37
N LEU A 162 0.88 2.32 8.17
CA LEU A 162 1.41 1.24 7.32
C LEU A 162 2.86 1.49 6.91
N MET A 163 3.19 2.71 6.45
CA MET A 163 4.57 3.03 6.06
C MET A 163 5.51 3.06 7.28
N SER A 164 5.04 3.50 8.44
CA SER A 164 5.84 3.46 9.67
C SER A 164 6.10 2.03 10.14
N LEU A 165 5.10 1.16 10.08
CA LEU A 165 5.25 -0.27 10.41
C LEU A 165 6.19 -0.97 9.44
N PHE A 166 6.12 -0.65 8.15
CA PHE A 166 7.00 -1.16 7.12
C PHE A 166 8.47 -0.82 7.41
N LEU A 167 8.78 0.46 7.65
CA LEU A 167 10.14 0.90 7.96
C LEU A 167 10.63 0.36 9.31
N LEU A 168 9.75 0.22 10.30
CA LEU A 168 10.08 -0.37 11.59
C LEU A 168 10.41 -1.87 11.46
N MET A 169 9.60 -2.61 10.71
CA MET A 169 9.82 -4.03 10.41
C MET A 169 11.19 -4.22 9.75
N ASN A 170 11.48 -3.47 8.70
CA ASN A 170 12.76 -3.53 7.99
C ASN A 170 13.94 -3.09 8.86
N ALA A 171 13.76 -2.12 9.75
CA ALA A 171 14.83 -1.70 10.67
C ALA A 171 15.17 -2.78 11.70
N ALA A 172 14.16 -3.44 12.25
CA ALA A 172 14.35 -4.56 13.16
C ALA A 172 14.95 -5.78 12.45
N ASP A 173 14.48 -6.08 11.24
CA ASP A 173 15.05 -7.14 10.40
C ASP A 173 16.53 -6.86 10.06
N PHE A 174 16.86 -5.65 9.61
CA PHE A 174 18.24 -5.25 9.35
C PHE A 174 19.14 -5.41 10.59
N HIS A 175 18.66 -5.03 11.78
CA HIS A 175 19.39 -5.24 13.02
C HIS A 175 19.66 -6.73 13.25
N LEU A 176 18.65 -7.60 13.11
CA LEU A 176 18.78 -9.05 13.35
C LEU A 176 19.67 -9.72 12.30
N GLN A 177 19.68 -9.28 11.07
CA GLN A 177 20.58 -9.76 10.00
C GLN A 177 22.05 -9.48 10.31
N ASN A 178 22.36 -8.43 11.08
CA ASN A 178 23.74 -8.01 11.41
C ASN A 178 24.21 -8.51 12.78
N VAL A 179 23.49 -9.41 13.44
CA VAL A 179 23.91 -10.02 14.71
C VAL A 179 25.14 -10.91 14.48
N VAL A 180 26.20 -10.64 15.23
CA VAL A 180 27.44 -11.43 15.19
C VAL A 180 27.14 -12.87 15.61
N GLY A 181 27.45 -13.84 14.75
CA GLY A 181 27.17 -15.26 14.96
C GLY A 181 25.81 -15.70 14.42
N GLY A 182 25.03 -14.77 13.82
CA GLY A 182 23.71 -15.04 13.25
C GLY A 182 22.58 -15.01 14.30
N PHE A 183 21.36 -14.88 13.84
CA PHE A 183 20.17 -14.94 14.69
C PHE A 183 19.03 -15.63 13.95
N MET A 184 18.68 -16.85 14.37
CA MET A 184 17.62 -17.67 13.75
C MET A 184 17.78 -17.75 12.20
N GLU A 185 16.67 -17.53 11.46
CA GLU A 185 16.64 -17.54 9.99
C GLU A 185 17.05 -16.20 9.33
N TYR A 186 17.46 -15.20 10.12
CA TYR A 186 17.83 -13.88 9.58
C TYR A 186 19.20 -13.92 8.92
N HIS A 187 19.22 -13.86 7.59
CA HIS A 187 20.43 -13.83 6.77
C HIS A 187 20.55 -12.48 6.06
N PRO A 188 21.76 -11.98 5.80
CA PRO A 188 21.97 -10.75 5.05
C PRO A 188 21.28 -10.80 3.67
N ALA A 189 20.23 -10.04 3.51
CA ALA A 189 19.45 -9.96 2.26
C ALA A 189 18.71 -8.61 2.19
N GLY A 190 18.72 -8.00 1.00
CA GLY A 190 18.11 -6.70 0.79
C GLY A 190 19.09 -5.53 0.97
N SER A 191 18.60 -4.33 0.69
CA SER A 191 19.30 -3.06 0.92
C SER A 191 18.37 -2.14 1.70
N PHE A 192 18.84 -1.56 2.77
CA PHE A 192 18.03 -0.81 3.74
C PHE A 192 18.51 0.65 3.89
N PRO A 193 18.41 1.48 2.83
CA PRO A 193 18.97 2.83 2.83
C PRO A 193 18.35 3.77 3.87
N ILE A 194 17.12 3.48 4.32
CA ILE A 194 16.41 4.26 5.35
C ILE A 194 16.44 3.52 6.69
N SER A 195 16.04 2.25 6.71
CA SER A 195 15.88 1.46 7.93
C SER A 195 17.20 1.18 8.65
N GLN A 196 18.34 1.21 7.96
CA GLN A 196 19.67 1.13 8.60
C GLN A 196 19.89 2.24 9.63
N TYR A 197 19.36 3.44 9.43
CA TYR A 197 19.45 4.53 10.41
C TYR A 197 18.45 4.36 11.54
N ILE A 198 17.27 3.79 11.26
CA ILE A 198 16.27 3.50 12.29
C ILE A 198 16.76 2.34 13.18
N SER A 199 17.49 1.38 12.61
CA SER A 199 18.00 0.22 13.35
C SER A 199 18.94 0.58 14.50
N THR A 200 19.61 1.74 14.44
CA THR A 200 20.46 2.22 15.53
C THR A 200 19.71 2.44 16.84
N PHE A 201 18.40 2.63 16.81
CA PHE A 201 17.58 2.67 18.03
C PHE A 201 17.48 1.32 18.75
N PHE A 202 17.88 0.24 18.10
CA PHE A 202 17.94 -1.10 18.69
C PHE A 202 19.30 -1.43 19.30
N ASP A 203 20.28 -0.54 19.21
CA ASP A 203 21.62 -0.74 19.79
C ASP A 203 21.49 -0.92 21.31
N GLY A 204 22.01 -2.05 21.82
CA GLY A 204 21.91 -2.42 23.22
C GLY A 204 20.58 -3.05 23.65
N VAL A 205 19.60 -3.17 22.76
CA VAL A 205 18.36 -3.89 23.02
C VAL A 205 18.58 -5.41 22.83
N PRO A 206 18.09 -6.29 23.73
CA PRO A 206 18.22 -7.72 23.55
C PRO A 206 17.61 -8.19 22.21
N ASN A 207 18.34 -9.02 21.46
CA ASN A 207 17.89 -9.49 20.13
C ASN A 207 16.52 -10.18 20.17
N ALA A 208 16.19 -10.89 21.26
CA ALA A 208 14.87 -11.47 21.44
C ALA A 208 13.74 -10.41 21.48
N THR A 209 14.02 -9.24 22.07
CA THR A 209 13.07 -8.11 22.08
C THR A 209 12.92 -7.51 20.68
N VAL A 210 14.02 -7.32 19.95
CA VAL A 210 14.01 -6.82 18.58
C VAL A 210 13.22 -7.79 17.67
N TYR A 211 13.39 -9.10 17.86
CA TYR A 211 12.61 -10.12 17.15
C TYR A 211 11.10 -9.98 17.39
N VAL A 212 10.70 -9.78 18.64
CA VAL A 212 9.28 -9.57 18.98
C VAL A 212 8.74 -8.30 18.30
N ILE A 213 9.54 -7.23 18.28
CA ILE A 213 9.16 -5.97 17.60
C ILE A 213 9.01 -6.20 16.10
N GLU A 214 9.96 -6.90 15.48
CA GLU A 214 9.91 -7.22 14.06
C GLU A 214 8.66 -8.04 13.72
N ARG A 215 8.42 -9.16 14.43
CA ARG A 215 7.23 -9.98 14.22
C ARG A 215 5.92 -9.22 14.46
N ALA A 216 5.87 -8.40 15.49
CA ALA A 216 4.69 -7.56 15.76
C ALA A 216 4.48 -6.56 14.60
N ALA A 217 5.53 -5.86 14.15
CA ALA A 217 5.44 -4.92 13.04
C ALA A 217 4.99 -5.63 11.74
N TRP A 218 5.51 -6.81 11.46
CA TRP A 218 5.11 -7.65 10.32
C TRP A 218 3.62 -8.02 10.37
N TRP A 219 3.15 -8.55 11.51
CA TRP A 219 1.74 -8.93 11.67
C TRP A 219 0.80 -7.72 11.60
N PHE A 220 1.16 -6.61 12.25
CA PHE A 220 0.35 -5.40 12.19
C PHE A 220 0.33 -4.77 10.80
N HIS A 221 1.46 -4.83 10.07
CA HIS A 221 1.54 -4.31 8.72
C HIS A 221 0.60 -5.06 7.77
N ILE A 222 0.72 -6.39 7.69
CA ILE A 222 -0.13 -7.18 6.78
C ILE A 222 -1.61 -7.18 7.20
N THR A 223 -1.90 -7.23 8.50
CA THR A 223 -3.27 -7.10 9.00
C THR A 223 -3.84 -5.73 8.65
N GLY A 224 -3.06 -4.67 8.83
CA GLY A 224 -3.43 -3.33 8.46
C GLY A 224 -3.72 -3.18 6.95
N ILE A 225 -2.90 -3.80 6.09
CA ILE A 225 -3.15 -3.85 4.63
C ILE A 225 -4.49 -4.54 4.34
N LEU A 226 -4.79 -5.68 4.96
CA LEU A 226 -6.06 -6.39 4.74
C LEU A 226 -7.28 -5.61 5.26
N ILE A 227 -7.14 -4.93 6.40
CA ILE A 227 -8.18 -4.01 6.90
C ILE A 227 -8.37 -2.86 5.93
N PHE A 228 -7.29 -2.24 5.45
CA PHE A 228 -7.35 -1.14 4.50
C PHE A 228 -7.95 -1.58 3.16
N LEU A 229 -7.60 -2.75 2.64
CA LEU A 229 -8.20 -3.34 1.44
C LEU A 229 -9.72 -3.41 1.57
N ASN A 230 -10.22 -3.86 2.73
CA ASN A 230 -11.66 -3.94 2.98
C ASN A 230 -12.30 -2.56 3.19
N TYR A 231 -11.57 -1.62 3.78
CA TYR A 231 -12.02 -0.25 3.92
C TYR A 231 -12.19 0.46 2.58
N LEU A 232 -11.40 0.13 1.56
CA LEU A 232 -11.50 0.71 0.21
C LEU A 232 -12.92 0.69 -0.34
N TYR A 233 -13.65 -0.40 -0.13
CA TYR A 233 -15.02 -0.54 -0.63
C TYR A 233 -15.98 0.54 -0.11
N PHE A 234 -15.78 1.00 1.13
CA PHE A 234 -16.63 2.00 1.79
C PHE A 234 -16.09 3.43 1.64
N SER A 235 -14.91 3.57 1.10
CA SER A 235 -14.13 4.80 1.02
C SER A 235 -14.14 5.40 -0.38
N LYS A 236 -13.89 6.71 -0.46
CA LYS A 236 -13.54 7.35 -1.73
C LYS A 236 -12.26 6.78 -2.36
N HIS A 237 -11.45 6.06 -1.62
CA HIS A 237 -10.26 5.36 -2.13
C HIS A 237 -10.61 4.21 -3.09
N LEU A 238 -11.88 3.78 -3.16
CA LEU A 238 -12.36 2.84 -4.17
C LEU A 238 -12.04 3.31 -5.62
N HIS A 239 -11.75 4.61 -5.81
CA HIS A 239 -11.33 5.15 -7.11
C HIS A 239 -10.05 4.47 -7.64
N ILE A 240 -9.18 3.95 -6.78
CA ILE A 240 -7.96 3.21 -7.20
C ILE A 240 -8.36 2.03 -8.11
N LEU A 241 -9.40 1.31 -7.76
CA LEU A 241 -9.91 0.17 -8.54
C LEU A 241 -10.82 0.63 -9.69
N LEU A 242 -11.71 1.60 -9.42
CA LEU A 242 -12.70 2.03 -10.39
C LEU A 242 -12.16 2.99 -11.45
N ALA A 243 -10.98 3.59 -11.27
CA ALA A 243 -10.37 4.45 -12.28
C ALA A 243 -10.21 3.72 -13.62
N PHE A 244 -9.78 2.47 -13.60
CA PHE A 244 -9.56 1.67 -14.81
C PHE A 244 -10.86 1.43 -15.59
N PRO A 245 -11.88 0.77 -15.04
CA PRO A 245 -13.13 0.59 -15.79
C PRO A 245 -13.84 1.90 -16.11
N ASN A 246 -13.83 2.89 -15.22
CA ASN A 246 -14.51 4.17 -15.48
C ASN A 246 -13.87 4.94 -16.64
N THR A 247 -12.55 4.92 -16.78
CA THR A 247 -11.87 5.60 -17.89
C THR A 247 -11.96 4.79 -19.18
N TYR A 248 -11.96 3.46 -19.11
CA TYR A 248 -12.13 2.60 -20.29
C TYR A 248 -13.54 2.72 -20.86
N PHE A 249 -14.58 2.61 -20.02
CA PHE A 249 -15.97 2.70 -20.42
C PHE A 249 -16.53 4.14 -20.44
N ALA A 250 -15.67 5.14 -20.39
CA ALA A 250 -16.09 6.54 -20.47
C ALA A 250 -16.83 6.85 -21.79
N ASN A 251 -17.64 7.92 -21.80
CA ASN A 251 -18.15 8.49 -23.04
C ASN A 251 -16.99 9.15 -23.80
N LEU A 252 -16.74 8.68 -25.00
CA LEU A 252 -15.66 9.20 -25.85
C LEU A 252 -16.13 10.33 -26.79
N ASN A 253 -17.43 10.59 -26.85
CA ASN A 253 -17.93 11.71 -27.62
C ASN A 253 -17.73 13.01 -26.81
N PRO A 254 -17.30 14.12 -27.44
CA PRO A 254 -17.27 15.40 -26.75
C PRO A 254 -18.69 15.78 -26.31
N LEU A 255 -18.79 16.45 -25.15
CA LEU A 255 -20.02 17.05 -24.66
C LEU A 255 -20.38 18.26 -25.48
#